data_8da61e57f27e9ed6ae8ba1f27b584705
#
_entry.id   8da61e57f27e9ed6ae8ba1f27b584705
#
_cell.length_a   1.000
_cell.length_b   1.000
_cell.length_c   1.000
_cell.angle_alpha   90.00
_cell.angle_beta   90.00
_cell.angle_gamma   90.00
#
_symmetry.space_group_name_H-M   'P 1'
#
loop_
_entity.id
_entity.type
_entity.pdbx_description
1 polymer ?
#
loop_
_entity_poly.entity_id
_entity_poly.type
_entity_poly.pdbx_seq_one_letter_code
_entity_poly.pdbx_strand_id
1 'polypeptide(L)'
;VVNEDTKKKVLDAIKKLGYRPNIVARSLKTQKTKTIGILVPDISSGFYPEIVRGAEDVANIYDYNVILCNSDFDSDKEKDYLRVLKEKMVDGVIYMSSSLEEETLDIINELDLKTVLVETKDNEGRLPSVYIDNIEATYEATKHLLDKGIKNIAFIGVDKSSANAWGDRYIGYEKALNEAGITVDEDLVYFEGLKFKSGYVAAEKFLTSGKSFDGIICASDEIAMGAINGLREKGVNTPEDVSVIGFNDNVVASYFYPKLTTVKQPSYDMGSVAMRMLIKILNNKPLEEAEFILNHELIERESCK
;
A
#
# COMPACT_ATOMS: atom_id res chain seq x y z
N VAL A 1 -6.67 32.37 34.46
CA VAL A 1 -6.33 33.07 33.23
C VAL A 1 -5.01 33.78 33.48
N VAL A 2 -3.93 33.47 32.74
CA VAL A 2 -2.62 34.14 32.90
C VAL A 2 -2.69 35.46 32.09
N ASN A 3 -2.24 36.57 32.73
CA ASN A 3 -2.16 37.87 32.10
C ASN A 3 -1.15 37.86 30.94
N GLU A 4 -1.44 38.54 29.81
CA GLU A 4 -0.62 38.57 28.59
C GLU A 4 0.82 39.02 28.87
N ASP A 5 1.06 39.98 29.77
CA ASP A 5 2.40 40.42 30.15
C ASP A 5 3.21 39.33 30.87
N THR A 6 2.53 38.53 31.71
CA THR A 6 3.13 37.39 32.40
C THR A 6 3.47 36.29 31.41
N LYS A 7 2.57 36.03 30.46
CA LYS A 7 2.76 35.03 29.38
C LYS A 7 3.99 35.40 28.53
N LYS A 8 4.09 36.68 28.14
CA LYS A 8 5.23 37.19 27.37
C LYS A 8 6.57 37.04 28.11
N LYS A 9 6.61 37.41 29.40
CA LYS A 9 7.81 37.25 30.25
C LYS A 9 8.23 35.76 30.36
N VAL A 10 7.28 34.85 30.49
CA VAL A 10 7.55 33.42 30.56
C VAL A 10 8.09 32.92 29.24
N LEU A 11 7.50 33.31 28.10
CA LEU A 11 7.96 32.90 26.77
C LEU A 11 9.39 33.46 26.48
N ASP A 12 9.68 34.69 26.88
CA ASP A 12 11.02 35.28 26.73
C ASP A 12 12.05 34.55 27.63
N ALA A 13 11.68 34.16 28.85
CA ALA A 13 12.54 33.37 29.73
C ALA A 13 12.80 31.96 29.15
N ILE A 14 11.78 31.28 28.63
CA ILE A 14 11.90 30.01 27.94
C ILE A 14 12.88 30.09 26.79
N LYS A 15 12.74 31.11 25.94
CA LYS A 15 13.63 31.36 24.80
C LYS A 15 15.07 31.65 25.22
N LYS A 16 15.25 32.51 26.26
CA LYS A 16 16.55 32.89 26.79
C LYS A 16 17.31 31.74 27.46
N LEU A 17 16.59 30.85 28.14
CA LEU A 17 17.16 29.71 28.88
C LEU A 17 17.27 28.45 28.02
N GLY A 18 16.78 28.46 26.76
CA GLY A 18 16.72 27.28 25.92
C GLY A 18 15.85 26.12 26.54
N TYR A 19 14.92 26.51 27.43
CA TYR A 19 14.10 25.53 28.12
C TYR A 19 13.22 24.77 27.14
N ARG A 20 13.38 23.45 27.10
CA ARG A 20 12.48 22.54 26.40
C ARG A 20 11.67 21.77 27.43
N PRO A 21 10.33 21.83 27.39
CA PRO A 21 9.50 21.04 28.28
C PRO A 21 9.88 19.56 28.22
N ASN A 22 9.99 18.92 29.35
CA ASN A 22 10.23 17.48 29.37
C ASN A 22 8.98 16.76 28.86
N ILE A 23 9.10 16.21 27.63
CA ILE A 23 7.99 15.51 26.95
C ILE A 23 7.51 14.34 27.77
N VAL A 24 8.40 13.58 28.43
CA VAL A 24 8.06 12.43 29.27
C VAL A 24 7.17 12.85 30.45
N ALA A 25 7.53 13.93 31.17
CA ALA A 25 6.74 14.43 32.28
C ALA A 25 5.36 14.97 31.83
N ARG A 26 5.29 15.56 30.64
CA ARG A 26 4.03 16.01 30.04
C ARG A 26 3.16 14.81 29.64
N SER A 27 3.74 13.82 28.99
CA SER A 27 3.04 12.60 28.54
C SER A 27 2.45 11.80 29.69
N LEU A 28 3.18 11.68 30.80
CA LEU A 28 2.67 11.05 32.02
C LEU A 28 1.43 11.75 32.58
N LYS A 29 1.38 13.09 32.46
CA LYS A 29 0.23 13.88 32.94
C LYS A 29 -0.96 13.85 31.99
N THR A 30 -0.71 13.87 30.69
CA THR A 30 -1.76 13.98 29.64
C THR A 30 -2.16 12.62 29.07
N GLN A 31 -1.40 11.57 29.36
CA GLN A 31 -1.49 10.24 28.72
C GLN A 31 -1.45 10.30 27.18
N LYS A 32 -0.84 11.36 26.62
CA LYS A 32 -0.65 11.56 25.18
C LYS A 32 0.80 11.93 24.91
N THR A 33 1.42 11.20 23.98
CA THR A 33 2.81 11.42 23.57
C THR A 33 2.93 12.27 22.32
N LYS A 34 1.81 12.50 21.60
CA LYS A 34 1.80 13.09 20.27
C LYS A 34 2.70 12.33 19.30
N THR A 35 2.65 11.00 19.37
CA THR A 35 3.43 10.10 18.52
C THR A 35 2.51 9.05 17.93
N ILE A 36 2.60 8.83 16.62
CA ILE A 36 1.89 7.80 15.85
C ILE A 36 2.89 6.78 15.35
N GLY A 37 2.54 5.49 15.48
CA GLY A 37 3.25 4.42 14.80
C GLY A 37 2.75 4.26 13.37
N ILE A 38 3.65 4.08 12.42
CA ILE A 38 3.31 3.63 11.07
C ILE A 38 4.07 2.34 10.81
N LEU A 39 3.34 1.25 10.56
CA LEU A 39 3.90 -0.04 10.27
C LEU A 39 3.68 -0.34 8.79
N VAL A 40 4.77 -0.56 8.06
CA VAL A 40 4.77 -0.82 6.62
C VAL A 40 5.43 -2.16 6.31
N PRO A 41 4.98 -2.87 5.25
CA PRO A 41 5.61 -4.12 4.83
C PRO A 41 7.01 -3.94 4.23
N ASP A 42 7.24 -2.92 3.39
CA ASP A 42 8.53 -2.70 2.72
C ASP A 42 8.76 -1.23 2.37
N ILE A 43 9.65 -0.57 3.12
CA ILE A 43 10.03 0.82 2.88
C ILE A 43 10.90 0.99 1.62
N SER A 44 11.43 -0.08 1.05
CA SER A 44 12.24 -0.03 -0.17
C SER A 44 11.42 -0.04 -1.46
N SER A 45 10.11 -0.33 -1.38
CA SER A 45 9.20 -0.24 -2.54
C SER A 45 8.91 1.21 -2.90
N GLY A 46 8.45 1.46 -4.13
CA GLY A 46 8.00 2.79 -4.55
C GLY A 46 6.63 3.19 -4.02
N PHE A 47 5.87 2.25 -3.48
CA PHE A 47 4.46 2.44 -3.09
C PHE A 47 4.28 2.91 -1.65
N TYR A 48 4.80 2.16 -0.66
CA TYR A 48 4.58 2.47 0.75
C TYR A 48 5.16 3.82 1.21
N PRO A 49 6.32 4.30 0.71
CA PRO A 49 6.85 5.60 1.08
C PRO A 49 5.93 6.78 0.76
N GLU A 50 5.17 6.73 -0.33
CA GLU A 50 4.20 7.77 -0.68
C GLU A 50 3.02 7.79 0.30
N ILE A 51 2.57 6.64 0.78
CA ILE A 51 1.55 6.55 1.84
C ILE A 51 2.08 7.16 3.14
N VAL A 52 3.31 6.78 3.53
CA VAL A 52 3.97 7.36 4.71
C VAL A 52 4.10 8.87 4.59
N ARG A 53 4.46 9.37 3.41
CA ARG A 53 4.57 10.81 3.14
C ARG A 53 3.23 11.53 3.36
N GLY A 54 2.15 11.00 2.80
CA GLY A 54 0.81 11.58 2.99
C GLY A 54 0.36 11.56 4.45
N ALA A 55 0.65 10.49 5.17
CA ALA A 55 0.35 10.37 6.59
C ALA A 55 1.18 11.35 7.42
N GLU A 56 2.48 11.47 7.15
CA GLU A 56 3.42 12.33 7.88
C GLU A 56 3.09 13.82 7.70
N ASP A 57 2.75 14.26 6.48
CA ASP A 57 2.34 15.64 6.22
C ASP A 57 1.10 16.02 7.04
N VAL A 58 0.12 15.12 7.15
CA VAL A 58 -1.06 15.35 8.02
C VAL A 58 -0.69 15.29 9.50
N ALA A 59 0.18 14.34 9.92
CA ALA A 59 0.64 14.26 11.31
C ALA A 59 1.29 15.58 11.76
N ASN A 60 2.14 16.17 10.92
CA ASN A 60 2.79 17.46 11.17
C ASN A 60 1.79 18.60 11.37
N ILE A 61 0.72 18.68 10.59
CA ILE A 61 -0.33 19.70 10.74
C ILE A 61 -0.96 19.67 12.14
N TYR A 62 -1.03 18.47 12.74
CA TYR A 62 -1.64 18.23 14.07
C TYR A 62 -0.60 18.10 15.19
N ASP A 63 0.65 18.46 14.96
CA ASP A 63 1.78 18.36 15.91
C ASP A 63 2.03 16.93 16.41
N TYR A 64 1.87 15.91 15.56
CA TYR A 64 2.26 14.54 15.83
C TYR A 64 3.60 14.20 15.20
N ASN A 65 4.41 13.40 15.91
CA ASN A 65 5.60 12.75 15.38
C ASN A 65 5.25 11.36 14.86
N VAL A 66 6.07 10.83 13.96
CA VAL A 66 5.89 9.49 13.39
C VAL A 66 7.05 8.59 13.80
N ILE A 67 6.74 7.37 14.22
CA ILE A 67 7.69 6.25 14.34
C ILE A 67 7.35 5.26 13.23
N LEU A 68 8.30 5.03 12.33
CA LEU A 68 8.16 4.08 11.23
C LEU A 68 8.75 2.73 11.60
N CYS A 69 7.98 1.66 11.40
CA CYS A 69 8.39 0.27 11.56
C CYS A 69 8.26 -0.45 10.21
N ASN A 70 9.26 -1.25 9.84
CA ASN A 70 9.30 -2.02 8.60
C ASN A 70 9.31 -3.52 8.90
N SER A 71 8.26 -4.24 8.49
CA SER A 71 8.07 -5.66 8.84
C SER A 71 8.73 -6.64 7.88
N ASP A 72 9.11 -6.23 6.68
CA ASP A 72 9.62 -7.12 5.62
C ASP A 72 8.63 -8.24 5.23
N PHE A 73 7.32 -7.99 5.30
CA PHE A 73 6.23 -8.96 5.08
C PHE A 73 6.24 -10.13 6.09
N ASP A 74 6.84 -9.95 7.26
CA ASP A 74 6.93 -10.93 8.32
C ASP A 74 5.87 -10.67 9.39
N SER A 75 4.88 -11.55 9.51
CA SER A 75 3.75 -11.38 10.44
C SER A 75 4.17 -11.42 11.91
N ASP A 76 5.24 -12.15 12.26
CA ASP A 76 5.74 -12.17 13.62
C ASP A 76 6.42 -10.84 13.98
N LYS A 77 7.16 -10.23 13.05
CA LYS A 77 7.69 -8.87 13.23
C LYS A 77 6.57 -7.84 13.35
N GLU A 78 5.48 -7.99 12.62
CA GLU A 78 4.33 -7.07 12.72
C GLU A 78 3.77 -7.08 14.14
N LYS A 79 3.53 -8.27 14.69
CA LYS A 79 3.04 -8.46 16.06
C LYS A 79 4.02 -7.90 17.11
N ASP A 80 5.31 -8.12 16.92
CA ASP A 80 6.35 -7.57 17.81
C ASP A 80 6.41 -6.04 17.75
N TYR A 81 6.32 -5.45 16.56
CA TYR A 81 6.28 -4.00 16.41
C TYR A 81 5.03 -3.37 17.03
N LEU A 82 3.86 -4.01 16.99
CA LEU A 82 2.68 -3.52 17.70
C LEU A 82 2.92 -3.45 19.21
N ARG A 83 3.58 -4.48 19.80
CA ARG A 83 3.98 -4.48 21.21
C ARG A 83 4.99 -3.37 21.51
N VAL A 84 6.03 -3.23 20.68
CA VAL A 84 7.05 -2.17 20.82
C VAL A 84 6.41 -0.78 20.71
N LEU A 85 5.51 -0.55 19.77
CA LEU A 85 4.80 0.73 19.63
C LEU A 85 3.97 1.05 20.88
N LYS A 86 3.31 0.04 21.48
CA LYS A 86 2.63 0.20 22.77
C LYS A 86 3.59 0.58 23.90
N GLU A 87 4.75 -0.08 24.00
CA GLU A 87 5.80 0.25 24.98
C GLU A 87 6.35 1.67 24.78
N LYS A 88 6.44 2.13 23.53
CA LYS A 88 6.81 3.52 23.19
C LYS A 88 5.67 4.51 23.45
N MET A 89 4.53 4.03 23.94
CA MET A 89 3.35 4.85 24.27
C MET A 89 2.85 5.67 23.07
N VAL A 90 2.85 5.10 21.86
CA VAL A 90 2.23 5.78 20.72
C VAL A 90 0.73 5.98 20.99
N ASP A 91 0.18 7.10 20.53
CA ASP A 91 -1.23 7.43 20.71
C ASP A 91 -2.13 6.58 19.79
N GLY A 92 -1.60 6.14 18.64
CA GLY A 92 -2.29 5.28 17.69
C GLY A 92 -1.35 4.76 16.59
N VAL A 93 -1.89 3.91 15.72
CA VAL A 93 -1.12 3.21 14.68
C VAL A 93 -1.82 3.29 13.33
N ILE A 94 -1.07 3.58 12.27
CA ILE A 94 -1.44 3.27 10.89
C ILE A 94 -0.78 1.94 10.55
N TYR A 95 -1.59 0.95 10.17
CA TYR A 95 -1.12 -0.41 9.96
C TYR A 95 -1.35 -0.85 8.51
N MET A 96 -0.27 -1.28 7.86
CA MET A 96 -0.27 -1.87 6.54
C MET A 96 0.32 -3.27 6.62
N SER A 97 -0.39 -4.25 6.08
CA SER A 97 0.05 -5.63 6.04
C SER A 97 -0.39 -6.31 4.75
N SER A 98 0.32 -7.36 4.36
CA SER A 98 -0.08 -8.23 3.27
C SER A 98 -1.19 -9.22 3.66
N SER A 99 -1.35 -9.49 4.96
CA SER A 99 -2.42 -10.34 5.49
C SER A 99 -2.79 -9.88 6.89
N LEU A 100 -4.07 -9.73 7.17
CA LEU A 100 -4.58 -9.41 8.50
C LEU A 100 -5.01 -10.70 9.18
N GLU A 101 -4.15 -11.19 10.09
CA GLU A 101 -4.40 -12.40 10.86
C GLU A 101 -5.26 -12.10 12.09
N GLU A 102 -6.10 -13.04 12.52
CA GLU A 102 -6.90 -12.90 13.75
C GLU A 102 -6.04 -12.65 14.98
N GLU A 103 -4.88 -13.31 15.09
CA GLU A 103 -3.94 -13.07 16.20
C GLU A 103 -3.43 -11.63 16.24
N THR A 104 -3.23 -11.00 15.07
CA THR A 104 -2.85 -9.58 15.01
C THR A 104 -3.97 -8.67 15.50
N LEU A 105 -5.21 -8.98 15.13
CA LEU A 105 -6.40 -8.26 15.62
C LEU A 105 -6.58 -8.41 17.13
N ASP A 106 -6.37 -9.60 17.67
CA ASP A 106 -6.40 -9.86 19.10
C ASP A 106 -5.35 -9.01 19.83
N ILE A 107 -4.12 -8.96 19.34
CA ILE A 107 -3.04 -8.12 19.90
C ILE A 107 -3.41 -6.63 19.85
N ILE A 108 -3.94 -6.13 18.75
CA ILE A 108 -4.38 -4.73 18.62
C ILE A 108 -5.44 -4.41 19.69
N ASN A 109 -6.39 -5.32 19.87
CA ASN A 109 -7.48 -5.18 20.84
C ASN A 109 -6.97 -5.27 22.30
N GLU A 110 -6.16 -6.29 22.63
CA GLU A 110 -5.59 -6.48 23.97
C GLU A 110 -4.73 -5.29 24.41
N LEU A 111 -3.98 -4.72 23.48
CA LEU A 111 -3.14 -3.55 23.72
C LEU A 111 -3.93 -2.23 23.70
N ASP A 112 -5.22 -2.25 23.42
CA ASP A 112 -6.04 -1.03 23.19
C ASP A 112 -5.32 -0.01 22.28
N LEU A 113 -4.82 -0.49 21.13
CA LEU A 113 -4.18 0.35 20.14
C LEU A 113 -5.22 0.94 19.18
N LYS A 114 -5.35 2.24 19.14
CA LYS A 114 -6.19 2.93 18.16
C LYS A 114 -5.53 2.77 16.79
N THR A 115 -6.15 2.00 15.91
CA THR A 115 -5.54 1.58 14.63
C THR A 115 -6.43 1.95 13.45
N VAL A 116 -5.81 2.37 12.35
CA VAL A 116 -6.42 2.52 11.03
C VAL A 116 -5.61 1.67 10.04
N LEU A 117 -6.31 0.85 9.27
CA LEU A 117 -5.71 0.00 8.25
C LEU A 117 -5.54 0.78 6.93
N VAL A 118 -4.47 0.51 6.19
CA VAL A 118 -4.26 1.04 4.84
C VAL A 118 -3.88 -0.09 3.90
N GLU A 119 -4.50 -0.14 2.72
CA GLU A 119 -4.39 -1.22 1.72
C GLU A 119 -4.82 -2.60 2.23
N THR A 120 -5.14 -2.69 3.47
CA THR A 120 -5.63 -3.89 4.15
C THR A 120 -7.02 -3.58 4.69
N LYS A 121 -7.92 -4.51 4.66
CA LYS A 121 -9.26 -4.38 5.26
C LYS A 121 -9.52 -5.50 6.26
N ASP A 122 -10.29 -5.19 7.27
CA ASP A 122 -10.89 -6.18 8.15
C ASP A 122 -12.28 -6.53 7.62
N ASN A 123 -12.47 -7.76 7.14
CA ASN A 123 -13.72 -8.19 6.54
C ASN A 123 -14.92 -8.19 7.53
N GLU A 124 -14.64 -8.16 8.83
CA GLU A 124 -15.67 -8.04 9.87
C GLU A 124 -15.94 -6.59 10.30
N GLY A 125 -15.17 -5.63 9.76
CA GLY A 125 -15.36 -4.20 10.02
C GLY A 125 -15.03 -3.75 11.44
N ARG A 126 -14.16 -4.48 12.17
CA ARG A 126 -13.72 -4.14 13.55
C ARG A 126 -12.79 -2.93 13.55
N LEU A 127 -11.98 -2.75 12.50
CA LEU A 127 -11.04 -1.67 12.35
C LEU A 127 -11.36 -0.81 11.12
N PRO A 128 -11.23 0.52 11.23
CA PRO A 128 -11.41 1.41 10.09
C PRO A 128 -10.29 1.22 9.07
N SER A 129 -10.60 1.37 7.79
CA SER A 129 -9.69 1.08 6.69
C SER A 129 -9.77 2.08 5.54
N VAL A 130 -8.64 2.27 4.85
CA VAL A 130 -8.51 3.08 3.64
C VAL A 130 -7.84 2.24 2.55
N TYR A 131 -8.52 2.03 1.43
CA TYR A 131 -8.03 1.18 0.33
C TYR A 131 -8.68 1.57 -1.00
N ILE A 132 -8.32 0.90 -2.09
CA ILE A 132 -9.00 0.94 -3.38
C ILE A 132 -9.73 -0.39 -3.63
N ASP A 133 -10.70 -0.41 -4.54
CA ASP A 133 -11.25 -1.67 -5.04
C ASP A 133 -10.25 -2.35 -5.98
N ASN A 134 -9.43 -3.28 -5.43
CA ASN A 134 -8.40 -3.99 -6.17
C ASN A 134 -8.99 -4.97 -7.19
N ILE A 135 -10.20 -5.50 -6.95
CA ILE A 135 -10.91 -6.38 -7.90
C ILE A 135 -11.28 -5.57 -9.13
N GLU A 136 -11.98 -4.45 -8.95
CA GLU A 136 -12.42 -3.60 -10.05
C GLU A 136 -11.23 -2.99 -10.80
N ALA A 137 -10.21 -2.54 -10.09
CA ALA A 137 -8.99 -1.97 -10.67
C ALA A 137 -8.27 -2.95 -11.63
N THR A 138 -8.12 -4.20 -11.22
CA THR A 138 -7.48 -5.22 -12.07
C THR A 138 -8.41 -5.74 -13.16
N TYR A 139 -9.72 -5.81 -12.88
CA TYR A 139 -10.73 -6.10 -13.90
C TYR A 139 -10.67 -5.07 -15.04
N GLU A 140 -10.66 -3.78 -14.74
CA GLU A 140 -10.55 -2.70 -15.75
C GLU A 140 -9.23 -2.78 -16.53
N ALA A 141 -8.10 -3.03 -15.87
CA ALA A 141 -6.80 -3.20 -16.52
C ALA A 141 -6.79 -4.41 -17.48
N THR A 142 -7.37 -5.53 -17.07
CA THR A 142 -7.47 -6.73 -17.90
C THR A 142 -8.42 -6.52 -19.07
N LYS A 143 -9.57 -5.90 -18.81
CA LYS A 143 -10.55 -5.54 -19.84
C LYS A 143 -9.95 -4.60 -20.89
N HIS A 144 -9.12 -3.65 -20.49
CA HIS A 144 -8.41 -2.75 -21.41
C HIS A 144 -7.54 -3.54 -22.43
N LEU A 145 -6.84 -4.60 -22.01
CA LEU A 145 -6.12 -5.48 -22.93
C LEU A 145 -7.09 -6.24 -23.87
N LEU A 146 -8.17 -6.78 -23.31
CA LEU A 146 -9.19 -7.49 -24.10
C LEU A 146 -9.84 -6.60 -25.16
N ASP A 147 -10.17 -5.36 -24.82
CA ASP A 147 -10.77 -4.37 -25.73
C ASP A 147 -9.81 -3.98 -26.87
N LYS A 148 -8.50 -4.10 -26.67
CA LYS A 148 -7.45 -3.96 -27.70
C LYS A 148 -7.23 -5.23 -28.53
N GLY A 149 -8.01 -6.29 -28.30
CA GLY A 149 -7.96 -7.56 -29.03
C GLY A 149 -6.91 -8.55 -28.51
N ILE A 150 -6.25 -8.25 -27.39
CA ILE A 150 -5.29 -9.12 -26.69
C ILE A 150 -6.09 -10.16 -25.90
N LYS A 151 -5.89 -11.44 -26.17
CA LYS A 151 -6.73 -12.51 -25.61
C LYS A 151 -5.96 -13.53 -24.79
N ASN A 152 -4.67 -13.72 -25.06
CA ASN A 152 -3.82 -14.64 -24.33
C ASN A 152 -3.07 -13.87 -23.25
N ILE A 153 -3.76 -13.58 -22.14
CA ILE A 153 -3.25 -12.70 -21.10
C ILE A 153 -2.72 -13.56 -19.96
N ALA A 154 -1.43 -13.36 -19.63
CA ALA A 154 -0.79 -13.96 -18.47
C ALA A 154 -0.97 -13.06 -17.23
N PHE A 155 -0.83 -13.66 -16.06
CA PHE A 155 -0.86 -12.95 -14.78
C PHE A 155 0.39 -13.25 -13.95
N ILE A 156 0.97 -12.20 -13.36
CA ILE A 156 2.07 -12.32 -12.40
C ILE A 156 1.68 -11.63 -11.11
N GLY A 157 1.55 -12.41 -10.04
CA GLY A 157 1.12 -11.95 -8.73
C GLY A 157 1.92 -12.52 -7.58
N VAL A 158 1.36 -12.42 -6.37
CA VAL A 158 2.03 -12.81 -5.13
C VAL A 158 1.43 -14.09 -4.57
N ASP A 159 0.12 -14.11 -4.38
CA ASP A 159 -0.63 -15.24 -3.85
C ASP A 159 -2.12 -15.10 -4.25
N LYS A 160 -2.70 -16.19 -4.77
CA LYS A 160 -4.12 -16.21 -5.13
C LYS A 160 -5.06 -16.58 -3.97
N SER A 161 -4.51 -17.18 -2.93
CA SER A 161 -5.30 -17.71 -1.81
C SER A 161 -5.52 -16.69 -0.70
N SER A 162 -4.81 -15.58 -0.73
CA SER A 162 -4.88 -14.56 0.33
C SER A 162 -6.12 -13.66 0.18
N ALA A 163 -6.89 -13.54 1.27
CA ALA A 163 -7.99 -12.59 1.36
C ALA A 163 -7.45 -11.16 1.60
N ASN A 164 -6.70 -10.64 0.65
CA ASN A 164 -6.05 -9.33 0.72
C ASN A 164 -5.96 -8.69 -0.68
N ALA A 165 -5.37 -7.50 -0.77
CA ALA A 165 -5.20 -6.76 -2.02
C ALA A 165 -4.56 -7.58 -3.15
N TRP A 166 -3.65 -8.51 -2.85
CA TRP A 166 -2.98 -9.36 -3.85
C TRP A 166 -3.91 -10.40 -4.46
N GLY A 167 -4.70 -11.09 -3.61
CA GLY A 167 -5.72 -12.04 -4.04
C GLY A 167 -6.84 -11.34 -4.80
N ASP A 168 -7.25 -10.16 -4.34
CA ASP A 168 -8.26 -9.33 -5.00
C ASP A 168 -7.84 -8.95 -6.43
N ARG A 169 -6.55 -8.64 -6.67
CA ARG A 169 -6.01 -8.37 -8.02
C ARG A 169 -6.12 -9.60 -8.93
N TYR A 170 -5.85 -10.79 -8.43
CA TYR A 170 -6.03 -12.01 -9.22
C TYR A 170 -7.52 -12.26 -9.53
N ILE A 171 -8.41 -12.05 -8.57
CA ILE A 171 -9.86 -12.20 -8.77
C ILE A 171 -10.35 -11.24 -9.88
N GLY A 172 -9.87 -9.99 -9.91
CA GLY A 172 -10.22 -9.03 -10.95
C GLY A 172 -9.78 -9.48 -12.35
N TYR A 173 -8.57 -10.01 -12.47
CA TYR A 173 -8.06 -10.60 -13.70
C TYR A 173 -8.92 -11.79 -14.16
N GLU A 174 -9.18 -12.74 -13.27
CA GLU A 174 -10.00 -13.93 -13.55
C GLU A 174 -11.43 -13.55 -13.97
N LYS A 175 -12.04 -12.59 -13.27
CA LYS A 175 -13.37 -12.04 -13.59
C LYS A 175 -13.44 -11.52 -15.02
N ALA A 176 -12.46 -10.71 -15.44
CA ALA A 176 -12.45 -10.11 -16.77
C ALA A 176 -12.31 -11.15 -17.88
N LEU A 177 -11.45 -12.17 -17.70
CA LEU A 177 -11.31 -13.26 -18.66
C LEU A 177 -12.58 -14.09 -18.77
N ASN A 178 -13.17 -14.47 -17.63
CA ASN A 178 -14.39 -15.27 -17.59
C ASN A 178 -15.56 -14.56 -18.27
N GLU A 179 -15.73 -13.26 -18.09
CA GLU A 179 -16.76 -12.47 -18.78
C GLU A 179 -16.53 -12.39 -20.29
N ALA A 180 -15.26 -12.44 -20.74
CA ALA A 180 -14.92 -12.54 -22.15
C ALA A 180 -15.04 -13.96 -22.73
N GLY A 181 -15.45 -14.95 -21.91
CA GLY A 181 -15.53 -16.37 -22.32
C GLY A 181 -14.17 -17.04 -22.46
N ILE A 182 -13.14 -16.49 -21.83
CA ILE A 182 -11.77 -17.02 -21.86
C ILE A 182 -11.50 -17.74 -20.53
N THR A 183 -11.12 -19.00 -20.60
CA THR A 183 -10.68 -19.76 -19.42
C THR A 183 -9.25 -19.40 -19.08
N VAL A 184 -8.98 -19.16 -17.80
CA VAL A 184 -7.61 -18.93 -17.31
C VAL A 184 -6.74 -20.15 -17.62
N ASP A 185 -5.59 -19.92 -18.25
CA ASP A 185 -4.56 -20.94 -18.46
C ASP A 185 -3.57 -20.87 -17.28
N GLU A 186 -3.61 -21.88 -16.41
CA GLU A 186 -2.75 -21.94 -15.21
C GLU A 186 -1.25 -21.96 -15.56
N ASP A 187 -0.86 -22.36 -16.77
CA ASP A 187 0.53 -22.28 -17.23
C ASP A 187 0.99 -20.84 -17.53
N LEU A 188 0.04 -19.89 -17.62
CA LEU A 188 0.26 -18.46 -17.80
C LEU A 188 0.02 -17.65 -16.50
N VAL A 189 -0.10 -18.32 -15.36
CA VAL A 189 -0.25 -17.69 -14.04
C VAL A 189 0.95 -18.01 -13.19
N TYR A 190 1.53 -16.96 -12.56
CA TYR A 190 2.74 -17.10 -11.75
C TYR A 190 2.64 -16.33 -10.44
N PHE A 191 2.93 -17.01 -9.34
CA PHE A 191 2.91 -16.44 -8.00
C PHE A 191 4.23 -16.69 -7.31
N GLU A 192 5.07 -15.65 -7.15
CA GLU A 192 6.33 -15.74 -6.40
C GLU A 192 6.89 -14.36 -6.06
N GLY A 193 6.36 -13.70 -5.03
CA GLY A 193 6.94 -12.48 -4.47
C GLY A 193 6.74 -11.20 -5.29
N LEU A 194 7.19 -10.09 -4.74
CA LEU A 194 6.80 -8.72 -5.14
C LEU A 194 7.85 -7.97 -5.97
N LYS A 195 9.05 -8.54 -6.18
CA LYS A 195 10.20 -7.78 -6.70
C LYS A 195 10.46 -8.05 -8.19
N PHE A 196 11.28 -7.22 -8.80
CA PHE A 196 11.77 -7.36 -10.19
C PHE A 196 12.12 -8.79 -10.58
N LYS A 197 12.79 -9.52 -9.69
CA LYS A 197 13.20 -10.90 -9.94
C LYS A 197 12.00 -11.82 -10.24
N SER A 198 10.88 -11.63 -9.57
CA SER A 198 9.68 -12.45 -9.77
C SER A 198 9.11 -12.27 -11.18
N GLY A 199 9.01 -11.01 -11.65
CA GLY A 199 8.61 -10.72 -13.02
C GLY A 199 9.55 -11.29 -14.07
N TYR A 200 10.85 -11.16 -13.85
CA TYR A 200 11.88 -11.70 -14.74
C TYR A 200 11.77 -13.23 -14.87
N VAL A 201 11.70 -13.94 -13.74
CA VAL A 201 11.58 -15.41 -13.72
C VAL A 201 10.26 -15.87 -14.33
N ALA A 202 9.15 -15.16 -14.07
CA ALA A 202 7.86 -15.47 -14.66
C ALA A 202 7.91 -15.37 -16.20
N ALA A 203 8.51 -14.31 -16.75
CA ALA A 203 8.67 -14.14 -18.19
C ALA A 203 9.44 -15.31 -18.82
N GLU A 204 10.56 -15.76 -18.19
CA GLU A 204 11.29 -16.94 -18.67
C GLU A 204 10.43 -18.21 -18.62
N LYS A 205 9.67 -18.42 -17.56
CA LYS A 205 8.77 -19.58 -17.45
C LYS A 205 7.69 -19.56 -18.53
N PHE A 206 7.05 -18.42 -18.77
CA PHE A 206 6.02 -18.31 -19.82
C PHE A 206 6.59 -18.59 -21.21
N LEU A 207 7.76 -18.07 -21.54
CA LEU A 207 8.43 -18.32 -22.81
C LEU A 207 8.85 -19.80 -23.00
N THR A 208 9.13 -20.50 -21.93
CA THR A 208 9.52 -21.93 -21.96
C THR A 208 8.35 -22.89 -21.84
N SER A 209 7.17 -22.42 -21.45
CA SER A 209 5.95 -23.24 -21.32
C SER A 209 5.42 -23.78 -22.65
N GLY A 210 5.82 -23.19 -23.77
CA GLY A 210 5.26 -23.50 -25.08
C GLY A 210 3.89 -22.88 -25.34
N LYS A 211 3.37 -22.07 -24.42
CA LYS A 211 2.11 -21.35 -24.55
C LYS A 211 2.31 -20.01 -25.27
N SER A 212 1.31 -19.62 -26.04
CA SER A 212 1.27 -18.28 -26.64
C SER A 212 0.62 -17.29 -25.68
N PHE A 213 1.24 -16.12 -25.50
CA PHE A 213 0.66 -15.00 -24.77
C PHE A 213 1.04 -13.68 -25.47
N ASP A 214 0.15 -12.70 -25.41
CA ASP A 214 0.27 -11.40 -26.04
C ASP A 214 0.00 -10.23 -25.08
N GLY A 215 -0.36 -10.55 -23.83
CA GLY A 215 -0.53 -9.61 -22.74
C GLY A 215 -0.09 -10.16 -21.39
N ILE A 216 0.33 -9.29 -20.48
CA ILE A 216 0.64 -9.63 -19.08
C ILE A 216 0.04 -8.56 -18.17
N ILE A 217 -0.72 -9.00 -17.18
CA ILE A 217 -1.12 -8.20 -16.02
C ILE A 217 -0.19 -8.52 -14.87
N CYS A 218 0.43 -7.51 -14.29
CA CYS A 218 1.35 -7.65 -13.17
C CYS A 218 0.76 -6.99 -11.90
N ALA A 219 0.87 -7.66 -10.78
CA ALA A 219 0.36 -7.17 -9.49
C ALA A 219 1.14 -5.96 -8.93
N SER A 220 2.28 -5.58 -9.52
CA SER A 220 3.00 -4.34 -9.21
C SER A 220 3.84 -3.87 -10.39
N ASP A 221 4.26 -2.59 -10.37
CA ASP A 221 5.16 -2.02 -11.36
C ASP A 221 6.53 -2.69 -11.35
N GLU A 222 7.03 -3.05 -10.18
CA GLU A 222 8.33 -3.73 -10.05
C GLU A 222 8.31 -5.10 -10.74
N ILE A 223 7.23 -5.85 -10.57
CA ILE A 223 7.01 -7.13 -11.27
C ILE A 223 6.94 -6.88 -12.79
N ALA A 224 6.18 -5.86 -13.21
CA ALA A 224 6.03 -5.53 -14.65
C ALA A 224 7.35 -5.17 -15.30
N MET A 225 8.15 -4.32 -14.66
CA MET A 225 9.48 -3.95 -15.15
C MET A 225 10.42 -5.16 -15.22
N GLY A 226 10.32 -6.06 -14.24
CA GLY A 226 11.05 -7.34 -14.25
C GLY A 226 10.66 -8.21 -15.44
N ALA A 227 9.35 -8.35 -15.69
CA ALA A 227 8.82 -9.12 -16.82
C ALA A 227 9.28 -8.53 -18.16
N ILE A 228 9.18 -7.21 -18.35
CA ILE A 228 9.65 -6.53 -19.58
C ILE A 228 11.15 -6.79 -19.80
N ASN A 229 11.97 -6.73 -18.76
CA ASN A 229 13.40 -7.03 -18.89
C ASN A 229 13.66 -8.50 -19.28
N GLY A 230 12.94 -9.45 -18.66
CA GLY A 230 13.05 -10.88 -19.00
C GLY A 230 12.63 -11.18 -20.44
N LEU A 231 11.54 -10.58 -20.92
CA LEU A 231 11.08 -10.66 -22.30
C LEU A 231 12.14 -10.11 -23.26
N ARG A 232 12.64 -8.90 -23.00
CA ARG A 232 13.62 -8.21 -23.85
C ARG A 232 14.93 -9.01 -24.01
N GLU A 233 15.42 -9.63 -22.94
CA GLU A 233 16.63 -10.47 -23.02
C GLU A 233 16.46 -11.71 -23.90
N LYS A 234 15.23 -12.13 -24.12
CA LYS A 234 14.87 -13.25 -25.02
C LYS A 234 14.43 -12.77 -26.42
N GLY A 235 14.57 -11.47 -26.70
CA GLY A 235 14.23 -10.89 -27.99
C GLY A 235 12.74 -10.63 -28.21
N VAL A 236 11.92 -10.66 -27.14
CA VAL A 236 10.49 -10.33 -27.18
C VAL A 236 10.30 -8.87 -26.78
N ASN A 237 9.68 -8.08 -27.65
CA ASN A 237 9.54 -6.64 -27.48
C ASN A 237 8.21 -6.27 -26.81
N THR A 238 8.25 -5.25 -25.98
CA THR A 238 7.09 -4.62 -25.38
C THR A 238 6.96 -3.20 -25.93
N PRO A 239 5.81 -2.79 -26.50
CA PRO A 239 4.53 -3.51 -26.56
C PRO A 239 4.34 -4.35 -27.84
N GLU A 240 5.28 -4.38 -28.80
CA GLU A 240 5.09 -4.90 -30.16
C GLU A 240 4.68 -6.38 -30.15
N ASP A 241 5.30 -7.21 -29.32
CA ASP A 241 5.01 -8.63 -29.21
C ASP A 241 4.08 -8.91 -28.04
N VAL A 242 4.37 -8.30 -26.86
CA VAL A 242 3.62 -8.51 -25.62
C VAL A 242 3.34 -7.16 -24.94
N SER A 243 2.06 -6.86 -24.71
CA SER A 243 1.63 -5.73 -23.90
C SER A 243 1.75 -6.05 -22.42
N VAL A 244 2.23 -5.10 -21.61
CA VAL A 244 2.41 -5.29 -20.15
C VAL A 244 1.77 -4.15 -19.38
N ILE A 245 0.94 -4.49 -18.39
CA ILE A 245 0.34 -3.54 -17.46
C ILE A 245 0.84 -3.82 -16.04
N GLY A 246 1.29 -2.77 -15.36
CA GLY A 246 1.72 -2.77 -13.96
C GLY A 246 0.62 -2.34 -12.99
N PHE A 247 1.00 -2.12 -11.74
CA PHE A 247 0.11 -1.67 -10.67
C PHE A 247 0.88 -0.81 -9.67
N ASN A 248 0.32 0.29 -9.21
CA ASN A 248 0.68 1.31 -8.23
C ASN A 248 0.99 2.68 -8.85
N ASP A 249 1.46 2.78 -10.09
CA ASP A 249 1.97 3.99 -10.74
C ASP A 249 3.12 4.63 -9.94
N ASN A 250 4.09 3.80 -9.57
CA ASN A 250 5.32 4.27 -8.94
C ASN A 250 6.05 5.26 -9.85
N VAL A 251 6.74 6.23 -9.28
CA VAL A 251 7.45 7.28 -10.04
C VAL A 251 8.32 6.70 -11.16
N VAL A 252 8.96 5.55 -10.92
CA VAL A 252 9.81 4.85 -11.89
C VAL A 252 9.03 4.39 -13.13
N ALA A 253 7.72 4.11 -13.02
CA ALA A 253 6.89 3.67 -14.15
C ALA A 253 6.89 4.69 -15.31
N SER A 254 6.99 5.98 -15.01
CA SER A 254 7.04 7.07 -16.00
C SER A 254 8.42 7.29 -16.62
N TYR A 255 9.49 6.73 -16.03
CA TYR A 255 10.88 6.86 -16.50
C TYR A 255 11.45 5.56 -17.07
N PHE A 256 10.81 4.43 -16.83
CA PHE A 256 11.20 3.14 -17.39
C PHE A 256 11.05 3.12 -18.92
N TYR A 257 11.72 2.19 -19.59
CA TYR A 257 11.59 2.04 -21.03
C TYR A 257 11.18 0.60 -21.42
N PRO A 258 10.04 0.46 -22.13
CA PRO A 258 9.05 1.49 -22.46
C PRO A 258 8.37 2.03 -21.20
N LYS A 259 7.85 3.28 -21.22
CA LYS A 259 7.09 3.83 -20.10
C LYS A 259 5.91 2.93 -19.77
N LEU A 260 5.75 2.61 -18.50
CA LEU A 260 4.84 1.57 -18.06
C LEU A 260 3.39 2.05 -17.96
N THR A 261 2.49 1.41 -18.71
CA THR A 261 1.05 1.45 -18.48
C THR A 261 0.75 0.75 -17.15
N THR A 262 -0.03 1.38 -16.27
CA THR A 262 -0.19 0.89 -14.92
C THR A 262 -1.48 1.38 -14.28
N VAL A 263 -2.00 0.64 -13.31
CA VAL A 263 -3.09 1.10 -12.44
C VAL A 263 -2.51 2.01 -11.36
N LYS A 264 -2.95 3.26 -11.35
CA LYS A 264 -2.57 4.24 -10.33
C LYS A 264 -3.42 4.07 -9.08
N GLN A 265 -2.76 3.92 -7.95
CA GLN A 265 -3.35 4.10 -6.63
C GLN A 265 -3.03 5.50 -6.09
N PRO A 266 -3.98 6.19 -5.44
CA PRO A 266 -3.72 7.50 -4.84
C PRO A 266 -2.99 7.36 -3.49
N SER A 267 -1.75 6.84 -3.52
CA SER A 267 -0.98 6.42 -2.34
C SER A 267 -0.81 7.52 -1.31
N TYR A 268 -0.51 8.75 -1.76
CA TYR A 268 -0.41 9.91 -0.88
C TYR A 268 -1.73 10.21 -0.16
N ASP A 269 -2.86 10.16 -0.89
CA ASP A 269 -4.18 10.41 -0.32
C ASP A 269 -4.60 9.29 0.64
N MET A 270 -4.22 8.02 0.35
CA MET A 270 -4.45 6.90 1.27
C MET A 270 -3.84 7.19 2.65
N GLY A 271 -2.58 7.63 2.69
CA GLY A 271 -1.90 8.01 3.93
C GLY A 271 -2.54 9.23 4.61
N SER A 272 -2.87 10.26 3.83
CA SER A 272 -3.49 11.49 4.33
C SER A 272 -4.87 11.23 4.96
N VAL A 273 -5.70 10.43 4.31
CA VAL A 273 -7.03 10.07 4.80
C VAL A 273 -6.92 9.21 6.05
N ALA A 274 -6.06 8.18 6.04
CA ALA A 274 -5.86 7.31 7.19
C ALA A 274 -5.40 8.09 8.44
N MET A 275 -4.46 9.02 8.28
CA MET A 275 -4.01 9.85 9.41
C MET A 275 -5.13 10.78 9.92
N ARG A 276 -5.94 11.37 9.05
CA ARG A 276 -7.10 12.18 9.47
C ARG A 276 -8.12 11.35 10.22
N MET A 277 -8.40 10.11 9.76
CA MET A 277 -9.28 9.18 10.46
C MET A 277 -8.74 8.85 11.85
N LEU A 278 -7.45 8.51 11.95
CA LEU A 278 -6.81 8.20 13.22
C LEU A 278 -6.87 9.39 14.18
N ILE A 279 -6.59 10.61 13.71
CA ILE A 279 -6.68 11.83 14.55
C ILE A 279 -8.11 12.10 15.02
N LYS A 280 -9.14 11.84 14.19
CA LYS A 280 -10.54 11.90 14.62
C LYS A 280 -10.80 10.94 15.78
N ILE A 281 -10.35 9.67 15.65
CA ILE A 281 -10.48 8.64 16.70
C ILE A 281 -9.78 9.08 17.99
N LEU A 282 -8.54 9.54 17.92
CA LEU A 282 -7.76 10.00 19.08
C LEU A 282 -8.37 11.21 19.80
N ASN A 283 -9.21 11.96 19.12
CA ASN A 283 -9.97 13.07 19.69
C ASN A 283 -11.41 12.72 20.03
N ASN A 284 -11.77 11.43 20.05
CA ASN A 284 -13.12 10.93 20.31
C ASN A 284 -14.19 11.55 19.40
N LYS A 285 -13.82 11.84 18.16
CA LYS A 285 -14.76 12.31 17.12
C LYS A 285 -15.27 11.10 16.34
N PRO A 286 -16.56 11.05 16.00
CA PRO A 286 -17.07 9.97 15.16
C PRO A 286 -16.43 10.01 13.78
N LEU A 287 -16.22 8.82 13.20
CA LEU A 287 -15.97 8.68 11.77
C LEU A 287 -17.30 8.73 11.04
N GLU A 288 -17.32 9.37 9.89
CA GLU A 288 -18.49 9.38 9.00
C GLU A 288 -18.67 8.00 8.36
N GLU A 289 -17.55 7.40 7.98
CA GLU A 289 -17.45 6.06 7.41
C GLU A 289 -16.26 5.34 8.06
N ALA A 290 -16.42 4.05 8.33
CA ALA A 290 -15.34 3.20 8.85
C ALA A 290 -14.43 2.71 7.71
N GLU A 291 -14.97 2.53 6.51
CA GLU A 291 -14.25 2.17 5.30
C GLU A 291 -14.22 3.35 4.34
N PHE A 292 -13.03 3.69 3.85
CA PHE A 292 -12.84 4.75 2.88
C PHE A 292 -12.20 4.18 1.61
N ILE A 293 -13.03 4.01 0.57
CA ILE A 293 -12.59 3.48 -0.72
C ILE A 293 -12.22 4.65 -1.62
N LEU A 294 -10.95 4.70 -2.03
CA LEU A 294 -10.45 5.71 -2.95
C LEU A 294 -10.55 5.23 -4.40
N ASN A 295 -10.66 6.17 -5.33
CA ASN A 295 -10.70 5.84 -6.76
C ASN A 295 -9.29 5.51 -7.26
N HIS A 296 -9.20 4.48 -8.11
CA HIS A 296 -8.03 4.17 -8.91
C HIS A 296 -8.17 4.79 -10.32
N GLU A 297 -7.09 4.74 -11.11
CA GLU A 297 -7.07 5.23 -12.49
C GLU A 297 -6.10 4.37 -13.31
N LEU A 298 -6.51 3.95 -14.52
CA LEU A 298 -5.59 3.31 -15.46
C LEU A 298 -4.81 4.39 -16.23
N ILE A 299 -3.50 4.42 -16.04
CA ILE A 299 -2.58 5.35 -16.72
C ILE A 299 -1.99 4.65 -17.93
N GLU A 300 -2.48 4.99 -19.11
CA GLU A 300 -1.93 4.47 -20.38
C GLU A 300 -0.60 5.14 -20.72
N ARG A 301 0.39 4.31 -21.09
CA ARG A 301 1.72 4.72 -21.55
C ARG A 301 2.18 3.81 -22.71
N GLU A 302 3.49 3.56 -22.78
CA GLU A 302 4.13 2.92 -23.96
C GLU A 302 4.19 1.39 -23.88
N SER A 303 3.97 0.77 -22.73
CA SER A 303 4.10 -0.69 -22.55
C SER A 303 2.87 -1.49 -22.97
N CYS A 304 1.82 -0.82 -23.44
CA CYS A 304 0.60 -1.43 -23.96
C CYS A 304 0.27 -0.83 -25.33
N LYS A 305 -0.18 -1.69 -26.30
CA LYS A 305 -0.66 -1.25 -27.62
C LYS A 305 -1.87 -0.36 -27.52
#